data_1c14789e2566279fa2de45b7467dee9a
#
_entry.id   1c14789e2566279fa2de45b7467dee9a
#
_cell.length_a   1.000
_cell.length_b   1.000
_cell.length_c   1.000
_cell.angle_alpha   90.00
_cell.angle_beta   90.00
_cell.angle_gamma   90.00
#
_symmetry.space_group_name_H-M   'P 1'
#
loop_
_entity.id
_entity.type
_entity.pdbx_description
1 polymer ?
#
loop_
_entity_poly.entity_id
_entity_poly.type
_entity_poly.pdbx_seq_one_letter_code
_entity_poly.pdbx_strand_id
1 'polypeptide(L)'
;EHGGYSGDFVVLAAGLPPAERYRAYLAATTGQVGCVIGLRAAMYAPVEGPALFMMVDDAAYQQADGMMPYAQARGVMRLRAESHGGVFVALSYARSPLSQWECEDHTAVTAVSGPSASVTPLPAARRDQMPWVRWLNREELARLADPSIGARVPHTAVTVLSKALQTGPVLLSIP
;
A
#
# COMPACT_ATOMS: atom_id res chain seq x y z
N GLU A 1 31.92 -25.30 7.04
CA GLU A 1 31.75 -24.24 6.02
C GLU A 1 30.36 -23.63 6.22
N HIS A 2 30.29 -22.46 6.80
CA HIS A 2 29.05 -21.72 6.89
C HIS A 2 28.81 -21.09 5.52
N GLY A 3 27.97 -21.72 4.70
CA GLY A 3 27.52 -21.17 3.45
C GLY A 3 26.80 -19.85 3.71
N GLY A 4 27.45 -18.72 3.42
CA GLY A 4 26.84 -17.41 3.48
C GLY A 4 25.68 -17.33 2.50
N TYR A 5 24.68 -16.51 2.80
CA TYR A 5 23.61 -16.18 1.88
C TYR A 5 24.19 -15.34 0.73
N SER A 6 23.93 -15.72 -0.52
CA SER A 6 24.55 -15.10 -1.69
C SER A 6 23.69 -14.01 -2.37
N GLY A 7 22.59 -13.61 -1.76
CA GLY A 7 21.68 -12.61 -2.32
C GLY A 7 21.77 -11.26 -1.63
N ASP A 8 21.40 -10.19 -2.35
CA ASP A 8 21.34 -8.82 -1.80
C ASP A 8 20.09 -8.58 -0.94
N PHE A 9 19.08 -9.39 -1.10
CA PHE A 9 17.83 -9.31 -0.37
C PHE A 9 17.23 -10.69 -0.09
N VAL A 10 16.32 -10.75 0.86
CA VAL A 10 15.52 -11.96 1.14
C VAL A 10 14.02 -11.68 0.98
N VAL A 11 13.28 -12.72 0.64
CA VAL A 11 11.82 -12.71 0.59
C VAL A 11 11.26 -13.48 1.77
N LEU A 12 10.38 -12.84 2.54
CA LEU A 12 9.61 -13.45 3.62
C LEU A 12 8.14 -13.55 3.23
N ALA A 13 7.76 -14.71 2.69
CA ALA A 13 6.40 -14.99 2.26
C ALA A 13 5.92 -16.35 2.81
N ALA A 14 4.64 -16.43 3.15
CA ALA A 14 4.04 -17.64 3.69
C ALA A 14 4.03 -18.82 2.70
N GLY A 15 4.03 -18.53 1.39
CA GLY A 15 4.06 -19.53 0.32
C GLY A 15 5.41 -20.18 0.07
N LEU A 16 6.49 -19.71 0.70
CA LEU A 16 7.81 -20.33 0.55
C LEU A 16 7.91 -21.63 1.36
N PRO A 17 8.69 -22.62 0.86
CA PRO A 17 9.02 -23.81 1.64
C PRO A 17 9.60 -23.44 3.01
N PRO A 18 9.27 -24.18 4.07
CA PRO A 18 9.71 -23.84 5.44
C PRO A 18 11.21 -23.67 5.59
N ALA A 19 12.00 -24.50 4.92
CA ALA A 19 13.46 -24.42 4.95
C ALA A 19 14.01 -23.15 4.30
N GLU A 20 13.43 -22.72 3.18
CA GLU A 20 13.82 -21.47 2.50
C GLU A 20 13.44 -20.26 3.32
N ARG A 21 12.22 -20.25 3.88
CA ARG A 21 11.75 -19.18 4.77
C ARG A 21 12.64 -19.06 6.01
N TYR A 22 13.06 -20.17 6.58
CA TYR A 22 13.96 -20.18 7.74
C TYR A 22 15.35 -19.65 7.38
N ARG A 23 15.91 -20.06 6.25
CA ARG A 23 17.19 -19.51 5.74
C ARG A 23 17.12 -18.00 5.49
N ALA A 24 16.04 -17.52 4.86
CA ALA A 24 15.81 -16.10 4.65
C ALA A 24 15.75 -15.33 5.95
N TYR A 25 15.02 -15.86 6.94
CA TYR A 25 14.94 -15.27 8.27
C TYR A 25 16.30 -15.21 8.96
N LEU A 26 17.08 -16.30 8.93
CA LEU A 26 18.43 -16.34 9.49
C LEU A 26 19.35 -15.34 8.80
N ALA A 27 19.32 -15.25 7.48
CA ALA A 27 20.14 -14.29 6.73
C ALA A 27 19.84 -12.85 7.14
N ALA A 28 18.55 -12.51 7.34
CA ALA A 28 18.16 -11.20 7.86
C ALA A 28 18.64 -10.98 9.30
N THR A 29 18.45 -11.98 10.17
CA THR A 29 18.81 -11.89 11.60
C THR A 29 20.32 -11.76 11.82
N THR A 30 21.12 -12.41 10.97
CA THR A 30 22.59 -12.39 11.08
C THR A 30 23.24 -11.25 10.28
N GLY A 31 22.45 -10.33 9.73
CA GLY A 31 22.96 -9.18 8.98
C GLY A 31 23.63 -9.52 7.65
N GLN A 32 23.37 -10.72 7.08
CA GLN A 32 23.93 -11.12 5.79
C GLN A 32 23.26 -10.40 4.60
N VAL A 33 22.08 -9.83 4.83
CA VAL A 33 21.33 -9.09 3.80
C VAL A 33 20.86 -7.75 4.37
N GLY A 34 20.92 -6.72 3.55
CA GLY A 34 20.46 -5.37 3.91
C GLY A 34 19.00 -5.07 3.53
N CYS A 35 18.32 -5.99 2.86
CA CYS A 35 16.97 -5.76 2.38
C CYS A 35 16.08 -6.98 2.61
N VAL A 36 14.87 -6.73 3.15
CA VAL A 36 13.84 -7.76 3.34
C VAL A 36 12.57 -7.33 2.61
N ILE A 37 12.07 -8.20 1.73
CA ILE A 37 10.83 -7.99 0.99
C ILE A 37 9.81 -9.03 1.44
N GLY A 38 8.56 -8.65 1.56
CA GLY A 38 7.52 -9.63 1.90
C GLY A 38 6.16 -9.02 2.13
N LEU A 39 5.24 -9.87 2.54
CA LEU A 39 3.88 -9.50 2.94
C LEU A 39 3.84 -9.19 4.45
N ARG A 40 2.72 -9.45 5.10
CA ARG A 40 2.54 -9.18 6.55
C ARG A 40 3.67 -9.72 7.44
N ALA A 41 4.19 -10.89 7.14
CA ALA A 41 5.28 -11.47 7.93
C ALA A 41 6.54 -10.61 7.93
N ALA A 42 6.81 -9.86 6.87
CA ALA A 42 7.97 -8.99 6.76
C ALA A 42 7.92 -7.80 7.72
N MET A 43 6.75 -7.40 8.22
CA MET A 43 6.67 -6.32 9.21
C MET A 43 7.39 -6.64 10.52
N TYR A 44 7.65 -7.92 10.80
CA TYR A 44 8.40 -8.38 11.97
C TYR A 44 9.84 -8.78 11.66
N ALA A 45 10.30 -8.59 10.41
CA ALA A 45 11.66 -8.92 10.03
C ALA A 45 12.68 -8.26 10.96
N PRO A 46 13.72 -8.96 11.38
CA PRO A 46 14.77 -8.36 12.21
C PRO A 46 15.45 -7.22 11.44
N VAL A 47 15.68 -6.12 12.15
CA VAL A 47 16.33 -4.92 11.63
C VAL A 47 17.28 -4.41 12.69
N GLU A 48 18.48 -4.06 12.31
CA GLU A 48 19.50 -3.52 13.18
C GLU A 48 19.82 -2.06 12.79
N GLY A 49 19.71 -1.14 13.76
CA GLY A 49 19.95 0.29 13.54
C GLY A 49 18.90 1.00 12.70
N PRO A 50 19.21 2.22 12.22
CA PRO A 50 18.31 3.02 11.39
C PRO A 50 18.01 2.31 10.07
N ALA A 51 16.73 2.25 9.68
CA ALA A 51 16.30 1.57 8.48
C ALA A 51 15.15 2.28 7.76
N LEU A 52 15.01 1.98 6.47
CA LEU A 52 13.88 2.39 5.67
C LEU A 52 12.78 1.30 5.75
N PHE A 53 11.63 1.68 6.27
CA PHE A 53 10.43 0.86 6.27
C PHE A 53 9.50 1.33 5.17
N MET A 54 9.33 0.52 4.13
CA MET A 54 8.56 0.88 2.95
C MET A 54 7.32 -0.01 2.83
N MET A 55 6.17 0.59 2.61
CA MET A 55 4.92 -0.09 2.34
C MET A 55 4.37 0.34 0.99
N VAL A 56 4.10 -0.64 0.12
CA VAL A 56 3.46 -0.40 -1.18
C VAL A 56 1.97 -0.67 -1.05
N ASP A 57 1.16 0.26 -1.51
CA ASP A 57 -0.31 0.22 -1.46
C ASP A 57 -0.84 0.06 -0.02
N ASP A 58 -0.55 1.05 0.82
CA ASP A 58 -0.95 1.05 2.22
C ASP A 58 -2.48 0.96 2.42
N ALA A 59 -3.27 1.34 1.42
CA ALA A 59 -4.72 1.20 1.43
C ALA A 59 -5.17 -0.27 1.47
N ALA A 60 -4.41 -1.18 0.87
CA ALA A 60 -4.71 -2.61 0.88
C ALA A 60 -4.49 -3.27 2.26
N TYR A 61 -3.74 -2.63 3.16
CA TYR A 61 -3.36 -3.17 4.47
C TYR A 61 -4.04 -2.46 5.64
N GLN A 62 -5.22 -1.89 5.43
CA GLN A 62 -5.94 -1.16 6.48
C GLN A 62 -6.51 -2.06 7.59
N GLN A 63 -6.73 -3.33 7.29
CA GLN A 63 -7.26 -4.27 8.27
C GLN A 63 -6.15 -4.81 9.18
N ALA A 64 -6.47 -4.93 10.47
CA ALA A 64 -5.62 -5.62 11.41
C ALA A 64 -5.45 -7.10 11.03
N ASP A 65 -4.36 -7.70 11.49
CA ASP A 65 -4.20 -9.16 11.40
C ASP A 65 -5.33 -9.85 12.17
N GLY A 66 -5.88 -10.92 11.61
CA GLY A 66 -6.92 -11.74 12.25
C GLY A 66 -6.43 -12.56 13.44
N MET A 67 -5.13 -12.58 13.71
CA MET A 67 -4.49 -13.28 14.83
C MET A 67 -3.92 -12.32 15.86
N MET A 68 -3.93 -12.71 17.12
CA MET A 68 -3.26 -11.93 18.16
C MET A 68 -1.78 -11.68 17.81
N PRO A 69 -1.27 -10.47 18.03
CA PRO A 69 -1.84 -9.32 18.74
C PRO A 69 -2.75 -8.41 17.91
N TYR A 70 -3.32 -8.87 16.80
CA TYR A 70 -4.19 -8.08 15.89
C TYR A 70 -3.50 -6.84 15.32
N ALA A 71 -2.23 -6.98 15.00
CA ALA A 71 -1.40 -5.90 14.56
C ALA A 71 -1.81 -5.38 13.18
N GLN A 72 -1.85 -4.07 13.04
CA GLN A 72 -1.97 -3.42 11.76
C GLN A 72 -0.58 -3.17 11.16
N ALA A 73 -0.31 -3.71 9.99
CA ALA A 73 1.02 -3.67 9.39
C ALA A 73 1.59 -2.25 9.24
N ARG A 74 0.78 -1.29 8.82
CA ARG A 74 1.20 0.11 8.70
C ARG A 74 1.61 0.72 10.04
N GLY A 75 0.80 0.50 11.07
CA GLY A 75 1.10 0.98 12.42
C GLY A 75 2.38 0.37 13.00
N VAL A 76 2.57 -0.94 12.81
CA VAL A 76 3.78 -1.65 13.25
C VAL A 76 5.03 -1.11 12.55
N MET A 77 4.99 -0.96 11.23
CA MET A 77 6.14 -0.47 10.46
C MET A 77 6.49 0.98 10.83
N ARG A 78 5.49 1.81 11.04
CA ARG A 78 5.69 3.20 11.49
C ARG A 78 6.32 3.27 12.88
N LEU A 79 5.79 2.51 13.83
CA LEU A 79 6.33 2.43 15.19
C LEU A 79 7.78 1.91 15.18
N ARG A 80 8.07 0.93 14.35
CA ARG A 80 9.42 0.39 14.20
C ARG A 80 10.36 1.40 13.57
N ALA A 81 9.94 2.13 12.54
CA ALA A 81 10.74 3.19 11.96
C ALA A 81 11.15 4.21 13.03
N GLU A 82 10.21 4.62 13.86
CA GLU A 82 10.46 5.54 14.97
C GLU A 82 11.42 4.93 16.00
N SER A 83 11.16 3.71 16.46
CA SER A 83 11.99 3.04 17.49
C SER A 83 13.41 2.73 17.02
N HIS A 84 13.64 2.56 15.73
CA HIS A 84 14.96 2.34 15.12
C HIS A 84 15.64 3.64 14.62
N GLY A 85 15.01 4.82 14.82
CA GLY A 85 15.54 6.08 14.28
C GLY A 85 15.57 6.10 12.74
N GLY A 86 14.69 5.34 12.11
CA GLY A 86 14.58 5.18 10.66
C GLY A 86 13.48 6.03 10.05
N VAL A 87 13.09 5.69 8.82
CA VAL A 87 12.07 6.39 8.04
C VAL A 87 10.98 5.42 7.61
N PHE A 88 9.71 5.83 7.73
CA PHE A 88 8.58 5.12 7.16
C PHE A 88 8.12 5.80 5.86
N VAL A 89 7.94 5.02 4.80
CA VAL A 89 7.45 5.50 3.50
C VAL A 89 6.26 4.67 3.05
N ALA A 90 5.14 5.32 2.83
CA ALA A 90 3.97 4.72 2.19
C ALA A 90 3.92 5.15 0.71
N LEU A 91 3.88 4.18 -0.19
CA LEU A 91 3.79 4.37 -1.64
C LEU A 91 2.45 3.83 -2.14
N SER A 92 1.72 4.62 -2.92
CA SER A 92 0.47 4.17 -3.52
C SER A 92 0.09 5.03 -4.72
N TYR A 93 -0.70 4.50 -5.64
CA TYR A 93 -1.33 5.29 -6.71
C TYR A 93 -2.35 6.28 -6.16
N ALA A 94 -3.09 5.86 -5.16
CA ALA A 94 -4.03 6.70 -4.44
C ALA A 94 -3.68 6.68 -2.95
N ARG A 95 -3.60 7.85 -2.34
CA ARG A 95 -3.30 7.95 -0.92
C ARG A 95 -4.44 7.37 -0.10
N SER A 96 -4.14 6.54 0.90
CA SER A 96 -5.16 6.09 1.85
C SER A 96 -5.70 7.27 2.65
N PRO A 97 -6.95 7.20 3.18
CA PRO A 97 -7.50 8.25 4.03
C PRO A 97 -6.60 8.59 5.22
N LEU A 98 -5.99 7.58 5.83
CA LEU A 98 -5.06 7.78 6.95
C LEU A 98 -3.79 8.51 6.51
N SER A 99 -3.18 8.11 5.39
CA SER A 99 -2.00 8.79 4.84
C SER A 99 -2.32 10.22 4.40
N GLN A 100 -3.53 10.47 3.91
CA GLN A 100 -3.98 11.82 3.58
C GLN A 100 -4.12 12.65 4.86
N TRP A 101 -4.77 12.13 5.88
CA TRP A 101 -4.94 12.79 7.16
C TRP A 101 -3.60 13.14 7.82
N GLU A 102 -2.63 12.23 7.77
CA GLU A 102 -1.29 12.47 8.34
C GLU A 102 -0.47 13.51 7.57
N CYS A 103 -0.78 13.75 6.29
CA CYS A 103 -0.14 14.80 5.49
C CYS A 103 -0.80 16.18 5.67
N GLU A 104 -1.99 16.22 6.25
CA GLU A 104 -2.66 17.44 6.64
C GLU A 104 -2.11 17.88 8.02
N ASP A 105 -2.03 19.18 8.26
CA ASP A 105 -1.41 19.71 9.48
C ASP A 105 -2.33 19.53 10.69
N HIS A 106 -2.29 18.37 11.30
CA HIS A 106 -3.00 18.01 12.52
C HIS A 106 -2.07 17.94 13.73
N THR A 107 -1.13 18.85 13.82
CA THR A 107 -0.05 18.88 14.82
C THR A 107 -0.51 18.83 16.28
N ALA A 108 -1.78 19.08 16.56
CA ALA A 108 -2.33 19.06 17.91
C ALA A 108 -2.70 17.66 18.43
N VAL A 109 -2.81 16.63 17.58
CA VAL A 109 -3.37 15.32 17.94
C VAL A 109 -2.37 14.19 17.89
N THR A 110 -1.30 14.31 17.13
CA THR A 110 -0.28 13.24 16.99
C THR A 110 0.96 13.54 17.82
N ALA A 111 1.00 12.96 19.00
CA ALA A 111 2.21 12.94 19.84
C ALA A 111 3.34 12.06 19.27
N VAL A 112 3.16 11.49 18.08
CA VAL A 112 4.07 10.54 17.45
C VAL A 112 4.59 11.13 16.16
N SER A 113 5.85 11.51 16.17
CA SER A 113 6.70 11.93 15.05
C SER A 113 6.25 13.19 14.27
N GLY A 114 7.22 14.01 13.89
CA GLY A 114 7.09 15.27 13.18
C GLY A 114 6.24 15.22 11.90
N PRO A 115 6.11 16.33 11.18
CA PRO A 115 5.20 16.49 10.06
C PRO A 115 5.52 15.45 8.96
N SER A 116 4.50 14.74 8.51
CA SER A 116 4.63 13.82 7.38
C SER A 116 4.79 14.61 6.09
N ALA A 117 5.90 14.40 5.39
CA ALA A 117 6.10 14.99 4.07
C ALA A 117 5.38 14.19 2.99
N SER A 118 4.77 14.90 2.05
CA SER A 118 4.10 14.29 0.89
C SER A 118 4.86 14.63 -0.39
N VAL A 119 5.19 13.59 -1.15
CA VAL A 119 5.74 13.73 -2.50
C VAL A 119 4.68 13.37 -3.51
N THR A 120 4.37 14.29 -4.41
CA THR A 120 3.38 14.07 -5.49
C THR A 120 4.00 14.43 -6.83
N PRO A 121 3.59 13.77 -7.93
CA PRO A 121 4.02 14.17 -9.26
C PRO A 121 3.62 15.61 -9.58
N LEU A 122 4.45 16.28 -10.38
CA LEU A 122 4.12 17.62 -10.89
C LEU A 122 2.78 17.62 -11.64
N PRO A 123 1.98 18.70 -11.55
CA PRO A 123 0.68 18.79 -12.22
C PRO A 123 0.73 18.53 -13.73
N ALA A 124 1.82 18.93 -14.40
CA ALA A 124 2.04 18.66 -15.82
C ALA A 124 2.19 17.15 -16.08
N ALA A 125 3.08 16.48 -15.36
CA ALA A 125 3.29 15.04 -15.49
C ALA A 125 2.01 14.23 -15.19
N ARG A 126 1.20 14.70 -14.24
CA ARG A 126 -0.10 14.07 -13.94
C ARG A 126 -1.06 14.19 -15.12
N ARG A 127 -1.16 15.35 -15.77
CA ARG A 127 -2.04 15.54 -16.92
C ARG A 127 -1.65 14.69 -18.12
N ASP A 128 -0.35 14.55 -18.36
CA ASP A 128 0.17 13.85 -19.53
C ASP A 128 0.15 12.32 -19.40
N GLN A 129 0.23 11.81 -18.18
CA GLN A 129 0.38 10.36 -17.91
C GLN A 129 -0.82 9.72 -17.23
N MET A 130 -1.71 10.50 -16.64
CA MET A 130 -2.90 9.93 -16.00
C MET A 130 -4.04 9.78 -17.00
N PRO A 131 -4.74 8.64 -16.98
CA PRO A 131 -5.96 8.48 -17.76
C PRO A 131 -7.01 9.50 -17.32
N TRP A 132 -7.87 9.87 -18.25
CA TRP A 132 -9.02 10.71 -17.94
C TRP A 132 -9.93 9.97 -16.95
N VAL A 133 -10.15 10.56 -15.76
CA VAL A 133 -10.99 10.01 -14.71
C VAL A 133 -12.31 10.78 -14.67
N ARG A 134 -13.42 10.09 -14.91
CA ARG A 134 -14.75 10.63 -14.72
C ARG A 134 -15.34 10.07 -13.43
N TRP A 135 -15.59 10.93 -12.48
CA TRP A 135 -16.30 10.59 -11.27
C TRP A 135 -17.79 10.89 -11.46
N LEU A 136 -18.62 9.88 -11.31
CA LEU A 136 -20.08 10.02 -11.32
C LEU A 136 -20.55 9.90 -9.87
N ASN A 137 -20.84 11.03 -9.23
CA ASN A 137 -21.46 11.03 -7.92
C ASN A 137 -22.97 10.77 -8.04
N ARG A 138 -23.62 10.57 -6.88
CA ARG A 138 -25.05 10.25 -6.83
C ARG A 138 -25.94 11.34 -7.44
N GLU A 139 -25.54 12.60 -7.28
CA GLU A 139 -26.29 13.74 -7.82
C GLU A 139 -26.14 13.85 -9.34
N GLU A 140 -24.98 13.55 -9.88
CA GLU A 140 -24.78 13.52 -11.34
C GLU A 140 -25.56 12.38 -11.99
N LEU A 141 -25.58 11.21 -11.36
CA LEU A 141 -26.42 10.10 -11.81
C LEU A 141 -27.90 10.46 -11.78
N ALA A 142 -28.35 11.19 -10.73
CA ALA A 142 -29.73 11.68 -10.64
C ALA A 142 -30.06 12.70 -11.73
N ARG A 143 -29.13 13.64 -12.03
CA ARG A 143 -29.29 14.63 -13.10
C ARG A 143 -29.32 14.01 -14.49
N LEU A 144 -28.62 12.89 -14.68
CA LEU A 144 -28.66 12.14 -15.93
C LEU A 144 -29.94 11.30 -16.08
N ALA A 145 -30.88 11.40 -15.13
CA ALA A 145 -32.11 10.62 -15.08
C ALA A 145 -31.84 9.12 -15.29
N ASP A 146 -30.75 8.61 -14.72
CA ASP A 146 -30.38 7.20 -14.84
C ASP A 146 -31.33 6.35 -14.00
N PRO A 147 -32.22 5.52 -14.62
CA PRO A 147 -33.19 4.72 -13.91
C PRO A 147 -32.54 3.59 -13.06
N SER A 148 -31.27 3.34 -13.28
CA SER A 148 -30.49 2.34 -12.56
C SER A 148 -29.76 2.88 -11.32
N ILE A 149 -30.07 4.10 -10.87
CA ILE A 149 -29.54 4.65 -9.63
C ILE A 149 -29.85 3.70 -8.47
N GLY A 150 -28.79 3.21 -7.83
CA GLY A 150 -28.89 2.20 -6.77
C GLY A 150 -28.65 0.77 -7.25
N ALA A 151 -28.61 0.51 -8.56
CA ALA A 151 -28.10 -0.74 -9.08
C ALA A 151 -26.58 -0.88 -8.82
N ARG A 152 -26.08 -2.11 -8.68
CA ARG A 152 -24.65 -2.39 -8.52
C ARG A 152 -23.80 -1.81 -9.63
N VAL A 153 -24.29 -1.86 -10.87
CA VAL A 153 -23.66 -1.27 -12.04
C VAL A 153 -24.68 -0.33 -12.70
N PRO A 154 -24.51 0.98 -12.61
CA PRO A 154 -25.40 1.95 -13.25
C PRO A 154 -25.41 1.79 -14.78
N HIS A 155 -26.53 2.09 -15.41
CA HIS A 155 -26.68 1.98 -16.87
C HIS A 155 -25.66 2.82 -17.65
N THR A 156 -25.34 3.99 -17.16
CA THR A 156 -24.27 4.84 -17.71
C THR A 156 -22.91 4.14 -17.70
N ALA A 157 -22.58 3.40 -16.63
CA ALA A 157 -21.36 2.61 -16.58
C ALA A 157 -21.40 1.46 -17.60
N VAL A 158 -22.53 0.75 -17.73
CA VAL A 158 -22.70 -0.31 -18.73
C VAL A 158 -22.48 0.22 -20.15
N THR A 159 -23.02 1.39 -20.47
CA THR A 159 -22.84 2.02 -21.78
C THR A 159 -21.36 2.34 -22.07
N VAL A 160 -20.64 2.88 -21.07
CA VAL A 160 -19.19 3.17 -21.20
C VAL A 160 -18.39 1.87 -21.35
N LEU A 161 -18.72 0.84 -20.57
CA LEU A 161 -18.07 -0.47 -20.64
C LEU A 161 -18.27 -1.12 -22.02
N SER A 162 -19.50 -1.10 -22.54
CA SER A 162 -19.82 -1.67 -23.85
C SER A 162 -19.07 -0.97 -24.98
N LYS A 163 -18.91 0.37 -24.90
CA LYS A 163 -18.13 1.14 -25.86
C LYS A 163 -16.63 0.85 -25.74
N ALA A 164 -16.10 0.78 -24.52
CA ALA A 164 -14.70 0.51 -24.28
C ALA A 164 -14.26 -0.89 -24.72
N LEU A 165 -15.13 -1.89 -24.58
CA LEU A 165 -14.90 -3.25 -25.05
C LEU A 165 -14.72 -3.39 -26.57
N GLN A 166 -15.17 -2.41 -27.33
CA GLN A 166 -14.94 -2.38 -28.79
C GLN A 166 -13.51 -1.98 -29.16
N THR A 167 -12.81 -1.34 -28.22
CA THR A 167 -11.45 -0.80 -28.44
C THR A 167 -10.38 -1.55 -27.69
N GLY A 168 -10.73 -2.33 -26.67
CA GLY A 168 -9.76 -3.08 -25.88
C GLY A 168 -10.33 -3.76 -24.63
N PRO A 169 -9.50 -4.39 -23.84
CA PRO A 169 -9.92 -5.03 -22.60
C PRO A 169 -10.38 -4.00 -21.57
N VAL A 170 -11.39 -4.36 -20.78
CA VAL A 170 -11.93 -3.50 -19.72
C VAL A 170 -11.83 -4.21 -18.38
N LEU A 171 -11.31 -3.52 -17.38
CA LEU A 171 -11.29 -3.98 -16.00
C LEU A 171 -12.45 -3.35 -15.22
N LEU A 172 -13.34 -4.19 -14.71
CA LEU A 172 -14.39 -3.79 -13.78
C LEU A 172 -14.01 -4.26 -12.37
N SER A 173 -13.75 -3.31 -11.47
CA SER A 173 -13.52 -3.61 -10.05
C SER A 173 -14.78 -3.24 -9.25
N ILE A 174 -15.32 -4.21 -8.53
CA ILE A 174 -16.46 -4.03 -7.62
C ILE A 174 -15.93 -4.28 -6.21
N PRO A 175 -16.05 -3.31 -5.28
CA PRO A 175 -15.59 -3.45 -3.90
C PRO A 175 -16.46 -4.44 -3.09
#